data_0f509b9ee2a36fddc0b604ca735ec6a7
#
_entry.id   0f509b9ee2a36fddc0b604ca735ec6a7
#
_cell.length_a   1.000
_cell.length_b   1.000
_cell.length_c   1.000
_cell.angle_alpha   90.00
_cell.angle_beta   90.00
_cell.angle_gamma   90.00
#
_symmetry.space_group_name_H-M   'P 1'
#
loop_
_entity.id
_entity.type
_entity.pdbx_description
1 polymer ?
#
loop_
_entity_poly.entity_id
_entity_poly.type
_entity_poly.pdbx_seq_one_letter_code
_entity_poly.pdbx_strand_id
1 'polypeptide(L)'
;MLALASAARAGDQGDPEQSCDGNTFQMVECLKAKTAQWDKRLNIAYQQALKDAVPAQRDPLRAAQRLWVQYRDANCLYYGMGEGTIARLDAGECMRSMTETRAKELEGLGHQ
;
A
#
# COMPACT_ATOMS: atom_id res chain seq x y z
N MET A 1 -30.20 -6.37 9.62
CA MET A 1 -29.66 -5.78 10.85
C MET A 1 -28.14 -5.93 10.92
N LEU A 2 -27.68 -7.15 10.97
CA LEU A 2 -26.25 -7.41 11.12
C LEU A 2 -25.44 -6.87 9.95
N ALA A 3 -26.01 -6.88 8.76
CA ALA A 3 -25.32 -6.41 7.56
C ALA A 3 -24.96 -4.92 7.65
N LEU A 4 -25.81 -4.12 8.29
CA LEU A 4 -25.55 -2.68 8.42
C LEU A 4 -24.32 -2.40 9.26
N ALA A 5 -24.18 -3.13 10.37
CA ALA A 5 -23.04 -2.94 11.24
C ALA A 5 -21.72 -3.30 10.52
N SER A 6 -21.77 -4.36 9.72
CA SER A 6 -20.58 -4.77 8.96
C SER A 6 -20.18 -3.72 7.93
N ALA A 7 -21.16 -3.14 7.23
CA ALA A 7 -20.88 -2.13 6.23
C ALA A 7 -20.23 -0.90 6.85
N ALA A 8 -20.73 -0.47 8.02
CA ALA A 8 -20.16 0.68 8.70
C ALA A 8 -18.71 0.45 9.10
N ARG A 9 -18.40 -0.75 9.61
CA ARG A 9 -17.04 -1.07 10.00
C ARG A 9 -16.10 -1.14 8.80
N ALA A 10 -16.58 -1.63 7.67
CA ALA A 10 -15.76 -1.71 6.47
C ALA A 10 -15.31 -0.31 6.04
N GLY A 11 -16.20 0.68 6.11
CA GLY A 11 -15.84 2.04 5.78
C GLY A 11 -14.79 2.61 6.73
N ASP A 12 -14.92 2.30 8.01
CA ASP A 12 -14.00 2.81 9.04
C ASP A 12 -12.62 2.21 8.94
N GLN A 13 -12.48 1.07 8.27
CA GLN A 13 -11.21 0.35 8.21
C GLN A 13 -10.41 0.64 6.95
N GLY A 14 -10.74 1.72 6.26
CA GLY A 14 -9.94 2.13 5.11
C GLY A 14 -10.19 1.30 3.86
N ASP A 15 -11.44 1.17 3.47
CA ASP A 15 -11.83 0.54 2.21
C ASP A 15 -11.01 1.16 1.07
N PRO A 16 -10.29 0.36 0.25
CA PRO A 16 -9.49 0.90 -0.85
C PRO A 16 -10.26 1.74 -1.85
N GLU A 17 -11.57 1.50 -1.98
CA GLU A 17 -12.41 2.25 -2.92
C GLU A 17 -12.96 3.54 -2.32
N GLN A 18 -12.80 3.75 -1.04
CA GLN A 18 -13.33 4.91 -0.36
C GLN A 18 -12.47 6.14 -0.60
N SER A 19 -13.11 7.29 -0.83
CA SER A 19 -12.39 8.56 -0.93
C SER A 19 -11.90 9.02 0.44
N CYS A 20 -10.74 9.65 0.46
CA CYS A 20 -10.19 10.22 1.69
C CYS A 20 -10.57 11.69 1.77
N ASP A 21 -11.72 11.97 2.36
CA ASP A 21 -12.25 13.33 2.50
C ASP A 21 -12.12 13.82 3.93
N GLY A 22 -12.27 15.13 4.12
CA GLY A 22 -12.26 15.72 5.45
C GLY A 22 -11.12 16.71 5.62
N ASN A 23 -10.78 16.98 6.88
CA ASN A 23 -9.65 17.87 7.17
C ASN A 23 -8.32 17.12 6.96
N THR A 24 -7.22 17.85 7.09
CA THR A 24 -5.89 17.26 6.83
C THR A 24 -5.64 16.02 7.69
N PHE A 25 -5.95 16.08 8.97
CA PHE A 25 -5.75 14.93 9.84
C PHE A 25 -6.55 13.73 9.36
N GLN A 26 -7.82 13.93 9.05
CA GLN A 26 -8.70 12.85 8.59
C GLN A 26 -8.21 12.25 7.29
N MET A 27 -7.75 13.10 6.35
CA MET A 27 -7.23 12.62 5.08
C MET A 27 -5.96 11.80 5.27
N VAL A 28 -5.05 12.24 6.14
CA VAL A 28 -3.82 11.50 6.42
C VAL A 28 -4.12 10.14 7.04
N GLU A 29 -5.04 10.09 8.01
CA GLU A 29 -5.41 8.83 8.64
C GLU A 29 -6.08 7.88 7.66
N CYS A 30 -6.91 8.41 6.78
CA CYS A 30 -7.54 7.62 5.72
C CYS A 30 -6.50 7.00 4.80
N LEU A 31 -5.51 7.80 4.36
CA LEU A 31 -4.44 7.30 3.49
C LEU A 31 -3.59 6.23 4.18
N LYS A 32 -3.33 6.39 5.47
CA LYS A 32 -2.62 5.36 6.23
C LYS A 32 -3.40 4.05 6.27
N ALA A 33 -4.72 4.14 6.48
CA ALA A 33 -5.56 2.94 6.52
C ALA A 33 -5.57 2.24 5.16
N LYS A 34 -5.65 3.00 4.08
CA LYS A 34 -5.59 2.42 2.74
C LYS A 34 -4.24 1.77 2.47
N THR A 35 -3.17 2.43 2.87
CA THR A 35 -1.82 1.88 2.73
C THR A 35 -1.70 0.55 3.47
N ALA A 36 -2.24 0.48 4.69
CA ALA A 36 -2.21 -0.77 5.46
C ALA A 36 -2.95 -1.90 4.76
N GLN A 37 -4.09 -1.60 4.11
CA GLN A 37 -4.84 -2.59 3.36
C GLN A 37 -4.02 -3.10 2.16
N TRP A 38 -3.41 -2.18 1.42
CA TRP A 38 -2.59 -2.56 0.28
C TRP A 38 -1.34 -3.31 0.71
N ASP A 39 -0.74 -2.92 1.84
CA ASP A 39 0.44 -3.60 2.36
C ASP A 39 0.12 -5.05 2.71
N LYS A 40 -1.06 -5.30 3.28
CA LYS A 40 -1.49 -6.66 3.57
C LYS A 40 -1.61 -7.48 2.28
N ARG A 41 -2.24 -6.92 1.25
CA ARG A 41 -2.35 -7.59 -0.04
C ARG A 41 -0.99 -7.81 -0.68
N LEU A 42 -0.10 -6.82 -0.55
CA LEU A 42 1.25 -6.91 -1.09
C LEU A 42 2.00 -8.08 -0.48
N ASN A 43 1.93 -8.23 0.84
CA ASN A 43 2.65 -9.28 1.53
C ASN A 43 2.14 -10.66 1.14
N ILE A 44 0.83 -10.82 1.00
CA ILE A 44 0.24 -12.08 0.54
C ILE A 44 0.71 -12.39 -0.88
N ALA A 45 0.67 -11.39 -1.77
CA ALA A 45 1.08 -11.55 -3.16
C ALA A 45 2.57 -11.88 -3.27
N TYR A 46 3.40 -11.25 -2.45
CA TYR A 46 4.83 -11.51 -2.43
C TYR A 46 5.12 -12.97 -2.03
N GLN A 47 4.48 -13.46 -0.96
CA GLN A 47 4.67 -14.83 -0.55
C GLN A 47 4.22 -15.82 -1.64
N GLN A 48 3.10 -15.52 -2.30
CA GLN A 48 2.62 -16.35 -3.38
C GLN A 48 3.58 -16.33 -4.57
N ALA A 49 4.10 -15.16 -4.91
CA ALA A 49 5.06 -15.03 -6.01
C ALA A 49 6.33 -15.83 -5.73
N LEU A 50 6.81 -15.83 -4.47
CA LEU A 50 7.98 -16.64 -4.10
C LEU A 50 7.71 -18.14 -4.27
N LYS A 51 6.50 -18.59 -3.92
CA LYS A 51 6.14 -19.99 -4.10
C LYS A 51 6.07 -20.39 -5.56
N ASP A 52 5.55 -19.49 -6.40
CA ASP A 52 5.35 -19.77 -7.82
C ASP A 52 6.63 -19.62 -8.63
N ALA A 53 7.61 -18.91 -8.10
CA ALA A 53 8.86 -18.65 -8.82
C ALA A 53 9.68 -19.92 -8.94
N VAL A 54 10.35 -20.09 -10.09
CA VAL A 54 11.36 -21.16 -10.20
C VAL A 54 12.51 -20.82 -9.24
N PRO A 55 13.23 -21.86 -8.75
CA PRO A 55 14.26 -21.62 -7.72
C PRO A 55 15.23 -20.51 -8.04
N ALA A 56 15.67 -20.39 -9.29
CA ALA A 56 16.65 -19.37 -9.68
C ALA A 56 16.10 -17.94 -9.60
N GLN A 57 14.78 -17.77 -9.56
CA GLN A 57 14.16 -16.46 -9.50
C GLN A 57 13.90 -15.99 -8.07
N ARG A 58 13.99 -16.87 -7.07
CA ARG A 58 13.60 -16.52 -5.71
C ARG A 58 14.50 -15.46 -5.08
N ASP A 59 15.83 -15.66 -5.18
CA ASP A 59 16.75 -14.68 -4.62
C ASP A 59 16.66 -13.32 -5.32
N PRO A 60 16.61 -13.26 -6.67
CA PRO A 60 16.36 -11.97 -7.33
C PRO A 60 15.06 -11.32 -6.91
N LEU A 61 13.99 -12.10 -6.69
CA LEU A 61 12.72 -11.51 -6.25
C LEU A 61 12.84 -10.94 -4.84
N ARG A 62 13.52 -11.65 -3.93
CA ARG A 62 13.77 -11.14 -2.58
C ARG A 62 14.57 -9.85 -2.62
N ALA A 63 15.62 -9.81 -3.45
CA ALA A 63 16.45 -8.63 -3.58
C ALA A 63 15.65 -7.45 -4.13
N ALA A 64 14.85 -7.70 -5.16
CA ALA A 64 14.01 -6.66 -5.76
C ALA A 64 13.03 -6.09 -4.74
N GLN A 65 12.44 -6.96 -3.93
CA GLN A 65 11.46 -6.52 -2.92
C GLN A 65 12.14 -5.68 -1.85
N ARG A 66 13.33 -6.07 -1.41
CA ARG A 66 14.08 -5.28 -0.43
C ARG A 66 14.40 -3.90 -0.96
N LEU A 67 14.88 -3.83 -2.20
CA LEU A 67 15.23 -2.56 -2.83
C LEU A 67 13.99 -1.70 -3.06
N TRP A 68 12.86 -2.34 -3.39
CA TRP A 68 11.61 -1.60 -3.58
C TRP A 68 11.16 -0.94 -2.28
N VAL A 69 11.23 -1.66 -1.15
CA VAL A 69 10.85 -1.09 0.14
C VAL A 69 11.73 0.13 0.45
N GLN A 70 13.05 0.01 0.23
CA GLN A 70 13.97 1.11 0.46
C GLN A 70 13.68 2.29 -0.44
N TYR A 71 13.40 2.03 -1.71
CA TYR A 71 13.05 3.08 -2.65
C TYR A 71 11.75 3.77 -2.27
N ARG A 72 10.70 2.99 -1.94
CA ARG A 72 9.43 3.56 -1.53
C ARG A 72 9.62 4.48 -0.33
N ASP A 73 10.30 4.00 0.69
CA ASP A 73 10.45 4.77 1.91
C ASP A 73 11.24 6.06 1.69
N ALA A 74 12.31 5.98 0.90
CA ALA A 74 13.12 7.17 0.58
C ALA A 74 12.33 8.14 -0.31
N ASN A 75 11.62 7.60 -1.30
CA ASN A 75 10.84 8.43 -2.22
C ASN A 75 9.73 9.18 -1.48
N CYS A 76 9.03 8.49 -0.59
CA CYS A 76 7.94 9.11 0.13
C CYS A 76 8.43 10.05 1.23
N LEU A 77 9.62 9.81 1.78
CA LEU A 77 10.26 10.75 2.68
C LEU A 77 10.54 12.08 1.98
N TYR A 78 10.97 12.02 0.72
CA TYR A 78 11.19 13.23 -0.07
C TYR A 78 9.94 14.11 -0.06
N TYR A 79 8.77 13.52 -0.32
CA TYR A 79 7.52 14.28 -0.29
C TYR A 79 7.20 14.79 1.10
N GLY A 80 7.44 13.97 2.14
CA GLY A 80 7.11 14.34 3.51
C GLY A 80 7.99 15.44 4.08
N MET A 81 9.17 15.65 3.49
CA MET A 81 10.09 16.71 3.91
C MET A 81 9.83 18.03 3.19
N GLY A 82 8.82 18.10 2.34
CA GLY A 82 8.38 19.35 1.74
C GLY A 82 7.80 20.29 2.78
N GLU A 83 7.32 21.44 2.33
CA GLU A 83 6.83 22.48 3.24
C GLU A 83 5.32 22.42 3.40
N GLY A 84 4.87 22.81 4.59
CA GLY A 84 3.45 22.95 4.88
C GLY A 84 2.75 21.63 5.16
N THR A 85 1.46 21.74 5.45
CA THR A 85 0.65 20.57 5.78
C THR A 85 0.42 19.67 4.58
N ILE A 86 0.51 20.20 3.36
CA ILE A 86 0.35 19.42 2.14
C ILE A 86 1.41 18.33 2.03
N ALA A 87 2.60 18.55 2.64
CA ALA A 87 3.67 17.56 2.59
C ALA A 87 3.25 16.25 3.23
N ARG A 88 2.44 16.28 4.29
CA ARG A 88 1.95 15.06 4.93
C ARG A 88 0.96 14.31 4.04
N LEU A 89 0.12 15.04 3.31
CA LEU A 89 -0.79 14.41 2.36
C LEU A 89 -0.02 13.80 1.20
N ASP A 90 0.97 14.51 0.70
CA ASP A 90 1.79 14.01 -0.41
C ASP A 90 2.53 12.74 0.00
N ALA A 91 3.09 12.70 1.21
CA ALA A 91 3.77 11.51 1.72
C ALA A 91 2.81 10.35 1.86
N GLY A 92 1.61 10.61 2.40
CA GLY A 92 0.59 9.57 2.56
C GLY A 92 0.13 9.00 1.22
N GLU A 93 -0.10 9.88 0.25
CA GLU A 93 -0.50 9.45 -1.08
C GLU A 93 0.61 8.68 -1.78
N CYS A 94 1.86 9.10 -1.59
CA CYS A 94 3.02 8.39 -2.12
C CYS A 94 3.05 6.96 -1.59
N MET A 95 2.93 6.78 -0.27
CA MET A 95 2.94 5.45 0.34
C MET A 95 1.79 4.60 -0.19
N ARG A 96 0.59 5.17 -0.25
CA ARG A 96 -0.58 4.43 -0.72
C ARG A 96 -0.39 4.00 -2.18
N SER A 97 -0.04 4.94 -3.05
CA SER A 97 0.00 4.64 -4.47
C SER A 97 1.13 3.68 -4.84
N MET A 98 2.31 3.83 -4.23
CA MET A 98 3.41 2.92 -4.49
C MET A 98 3.10 1.52 -3.97
N THR A 99 2.50 1.42 -2.78
CA THR A 99 2.16 0.12 -2.20
C THR A 99 1.08 -0.58 -3.03
N GLU A 100 0.07 0.16 -3.47
CA GLU A 100 -0.97 -0.38 -4.35
C GLU A 100 -0.37 -0.90 -5.65
N THR A 101 0.47 -0.09 -6.29
CA THR A 101 1.08 -0.47 -7.57
C THR A 101 1.92 -1.73 -7.43
N ARG A 102 2.71 -1.82 -6.36
CA ARG A 102 3.56 -2.99 -6.15
C ARG A 102 2.73 -4.23 -5.84
N ALA A 103 1.67 -4.08 -5.03
CA ALA A 103 0.78 -5.21 -4.72
C ALA A 103 0.19 -5.79 -6.00
N LYS A 104 -0.31 -4.93 -6.87
CA LYS A 104 -0.89 -5.37 -8.14
C LYS A 104 0.14 -6.01 -9.05
N GLU A 105 1.35 -5.47 -9.07
CA GLU A 105 2.45 -6.04 -9.85
C GLU A 105 2.76 -7.45 -9.38
N LEU A 106 2.90 -7.64 -8.07
CA LEU A 106 3.19 -8.95 -7.51
C LEU A 106 2.05 -9.94 -7.74
N GLU A 107 0.81 -9.46 -7.63
CA GLU A 107 -0.37 -10.30 -7.92
C GLU A 107 -0.36 -10.79 -9.36
N GLY A 108 0.16 -9.97 -10.27
CA GLY A 108 0.23 -10.33 -11.69
C GLY A 108 1.29 -11.35 -12.02
N LEU A 109 2.31 -11.52 -11.18
CA LEU A 109 3.40 -12.44 -11.47
C LEU A 109 2.94 -13.90 -11.56
N GLY A 110 1.94 -14.26 -10.77
CA GLY A 110 1.45 -15.62 -10.78
C GLY A 110 0.66 -16.01 -12.02
N HIS A 111 0.43 -15.06 -12.92
CA HIS A 111 -0.35 -15.29 -14.14
C HIS A 111 0.49 -15.27 -15.41
N GLN A 112 1.81 -15.28 -15.27
CA GLN A 112 2.72 -15.24 -16.41
C GLN A 112 3.16 -16.61 -16.87
#